data_7ec2103e1b485e01136b88ef783d378c
#
_entry.id   7ec2103e1b485e01136b88ef783d378c
#
_cell.length_a   1.000
_cell.length_b   1.000
_cell.length_c   1.000
_cell.angle_alpha   90.00
_cell.angle_beta   90.00
_cell.angle_gamma   90.00
#
_symmetry.space_group_name_H-M   'P 1'
#
loop_
_entity.id
_entity.type
_entity.pdbx_description
1 polymer ?
#
loop_
_entity_poly.entity_id
_entity_poly.type
_entity_poly.pdbx_seq_one_letter_code
_entity_poly.pdbx_strand_id
1 'polypeptide(L)'
;MISRNMYKAVSVLMALVTAFTVTGLSGCKSRAVSSEVAAEYDTPDDYNDERPGVTYGNVDEISYYSLTTGSERKACVYLPRDYDESQSYPVVYLLHGMSGSYSEYNRIGALYVAQNAVDDYNRNPVIMVSFTVFTDADGGQESDYDFSELTAKYDACEYDVINTLIPYINEHYSTRTGRENTAIAGYSLGGRESLFLCFAHPDVFGYVGAFAPVGGVVDTCLLYTSDAADDLIGV
;
A
#
# COMPACT_ATOMS: atom_id res chain seq x y z
N MET A 1 19.71 -2.64 -14.64
CA MET A 1 20.28 -1.35 -14.20
C MET A 1 19.26 -0.27 -14.55
N ILE A 2 18.21 -0.14 -13.76
CA ILE A 2 17.12 0.83 -13.96
C ILE A 2 17.61 2.14 -13.36
N SER A 3 17.72 3.15 -14.19
CA SER A 3 18.39 4.42 -13.92
C SER A 3 17.70 5.18 -12.78
N ARG A 4 18.51 5.75 -11.87
CA ARG A 4 18.15 6.74 -10.83
C ARG A 4 17.21 7.86 -11.32
N ASN A 5 17.16 8.09 -12.63
CA ASN A 5 16.27 9.06 -13.28
C ASN A 5 14.81 8.61 -13.39
N MET A 6 14.51 7.32 -13.26
CA MET A 6 13.13 6.83 -13.34
C MET A 6 12.36 7.09 -12.04
N TYR A 7 13.04 7.10 -10.89
CA TYR A 7 12.41 7.45 -9.61
C TYR A 7 12.13 8.96 -9.50
N LYS A 8 13.04 9.79 -10.03
CA LYS A 8 12.74 11.23 -10.19
C LYS A 8 11.54 11.48 -11.12
N ALA A 9 11.35 10.62 -12.14
CA ALA A 9 10.20 10.71 -13.03
C ALA A 9 8.88 10.33 -12.33
N VAL A 10 8.89 9.39 -11.40
CA VAL A 10 7.68 9.01 -10.61
C VAL A 10 7.33 10.11 -9.61
N SER A 11 8.31 10.71 -8.95
CA SER A 11 8.09 11.85 -8.05
C SER A 11 7.64 13.10 -8.82
N VAL A 12 8.19 13.34 -9.99
CA VAL A 12 7.80 14.44 -10.89
C VAL A 12 6.45 14.16 -11.57
N LEU A 13 6.12 12.89 -11.85
CA LEU A 13 4.82 12.53 -12.43
C LEU A 13 3.69 12.71 -11.40
N MET A 14 3.94 12.48 -10.11
CA MET A 14 3.00 12.83 -9.03
C MET A 14 2.77 14.34 -8.93
N ALA A 15 3.78 15.17 -9.22
CA ALA A 15 3.64 16.62 -9.23
C ALA A 15 2.96 17.16 -10.50
N LEU A 16 3.03 16.44 -11.63
CA LEU A 16 2.49 16.86 -12.92
C LEU A 16 1.03 16.46 -13.16
N VAL A 17 0.49 15.49 -12.44
CA VAL A 17 -0.94 15.12 -12.54
C VAL A 17 -1.86 16.21 -11.96
N THR A 18 -1.33 17.15 -11.17
CA THR A 18 -2.09 18.30 -10.67
C THR A 18 -2.22 19.46 -11.66
N ALA A 19 -1.61 19.39 -12.87
CA ALA A 19 -1.58 20.47 -13.86
C ALA A 19 -2.51 20.26 -15.07
N PHE A 20 -3.38 19.26 -15.09
CA PHE A 20 -4.42 19.17 -16.14
C PHE A 20 -5.58 20.09 -15.77
N THR A 21 -5.54 21.29 -16.28
CA THR A 21 -6.69 22.20 -16.29
C THR A 21 -7.81 21.63 -17.15
N VAL A 22 -8.81 21.06 -16.52
CA VAL A 22 -10.11 20.82 -17.15
C VAL A 22 -10.80 22.17 -17.28
N THR A 23 -10.73 22.79 -18.44
CA THR A 23 -11.55 23.93 -18.78
C THR A 23 -12.95 23.45 -19.06
N GLY A 24 -13.86 23.70 -18.14
CA GLY A 24 -15.30 23.66 -18.42
C GLY A 24 -16.14 22.79 -17.53
N LEU A 25 -16.18 23.07 -16.22
CA LEU A 25 -17.38 22.89 -15.39
C LEU A 25 -17.33 23.91 -14.27
N SER A 26 -18.28 24.83 -14.32
CA SER A 26 -18.50 25.90 -13.35
C SER A 26 -18.92 25.28 -12.02
N GLY A 27 -18.13 25.44 -10.97
CA GLY A 27 -18.59 25.15 -9.61
C GLY A 27 -17.58 24.78 -8.55
N CYS A 28 -16.46 24.14 -8.89
CA CYS A 28 -15.42 23.86 -7.89
C CYS A 28 -14.25 24.82 -8.05
N LYS A 29 -14.10 25.76 -7.13
CA LYS A 29 -12.87 26.53 -6.98
C LYS A 29 -11.81 25.56 -6.45
N SER A 30 -10.97 25.03 -7.34
CA SER A 30 -9.74 24.35 -6.92
C SER A 30 -8.88 25.35 -6.14
N ARG A 31 -8.76 25.15 -4.85
CA ARG A 31 -7.82 25.92 -4.03
C ARG A 31 -6.44 25.42 -4.44
N ALA A 32 -5.69 26.22 -5.18
CA ALA A 32 -4.29 25.94 -5.46
C ALA A 32 -3.57 25.76 -4.12
N VAL A 33 -2.97 24.60 -3.90
CA VAL A 33 -2.11 24.37 -2.74
C VAL A 33 -0.96 25.37 -2.87
N SER A 34 -0.73 26.18 -1.83
CA SER A 34 0.35 27.16 -1.86
C SER A 34 1.69 26.42 -1.93
N SER A 35 2.69 27.04 -2.57
CA SER A 35 4.04 26.46 -2.64
C SER A 35 4.65 26.20 -1.26
N GLU A 36 4.25 26.96 -0.24
CA GLU A 36 4.64 26.75 1.15
C GLU A 36 4.07 25.46 1.73
N VAL A 37 2.79 25.15 1.45
CA VAL A 37 2.16 23.89 1.90
C VAL A 37 2.77 22.69 1.17
N ALA A 38 3.12 22.82 -0.12
CA ALA A 38 3.79 21.76 -0.84
C ALA A 38 5.19 21.48 -0.26
N ALA A 39 5.96 22.53 0.07
CA ALA A 39 7.30 22.39 0.65
C ALA A 39 7.29 21.75 2.06
N GLU A 40 6.22 21.95 2.83
CA GLU A 40 6.07 21.36 4.17
C GLU A 40 5.94 19.82 4.12
N TYR A 41 5.45 19.28 2.99
CA TYR A 41 5.23 17.85 2.79
C TYR A 41 6.21 17.20 1.80
N ASP A 42 7.23 17.96 1.35
CA ASP A 42 8.28 17.38 0.49
C ASP A 42 9.10 16.36 1.30
N THR A 43 9.15 15.15 0.78
CA THR A 43 9.98 14.10 1.34
C THR A 43 11.44 14.34 0.95
N PRO A 44 12.40 14.33 1.88
CA PRO A 44 13.82 14.41 1.56
C PRO A 44 14.25 13.38 0.50
N ASP A 45 15.16 13.76 -0.39
CA ASP A 45 15.61 12.93 -1.53
C ASP A 45 16.21 11.58 -1.10
N ASP A 46 16.73 11.48 0.15
CA ASP A 46 17.39 10.31 0.73
C ASP A 46 16.55 9.56 1.76
N TYR A 47 15.24 9.81 1.79
CA TYR A 47 14.38 9.29 2.85
C TYR A 47 14.26 7.74 2.80
N ASN A 48 14.46 7.16 1.65
CA ASN A 48 14.48 5.72 1.42
C ASN A 48 15.89 5.11 1.36
N ASP A 49 16.90 5.88 1.72
CA ASP A 49 18.28 5.42 1.81
C ASP A 49 18.68 5.13 3.28
N GLU A 50 19.64 4.25 3.47
CA GLU A 50 20.25 4.02 4.77
C GLU A 50 21.04 5.26 5.21
N ARG A 51 20.73 5.79 6.39
CA ARG A 51 21.43 6.97 6.94
C ARG A 51 22.63 6.55 7.79
N PRO A 52 23.76 7.23 7.65
CA PRO A 52 24.95 6.94 8.47
C PRO A 52 24.65 7.06 9.96
N GLY A 53 25.03 6.03 10.72
CA GLY A 53 24.90 6.03 12.19
C GLY A 53 23.50 5.70 12.71
N VAL A 54 22.52 5.44 11.84
CA VAL A 54 21.19 4.96 12.21
C VAL A 54 21.19 3.44 12.22
N THR A 55 20.65 2.85 13.27
CA THR A 55 20.38 1.41 13.33
C THR A 55 18.97 1.17 12.79
N TYR A 56 18.83 0.20 11.93
CA TYR A 56 17.55 -0.22 11.35
C TYR A 56 17.12 -1.56 11.92
N GLY A 57 15.84 -1.89 11.75
CA GLY A 57 15.31 -3.19 12.11
C GLY A 57 15.70 -4.29 11.12
N ASN A 58 14.93 -5.36 11.12
CA ASN A 58 15.20 -6.54 10.27
C ASN A 58 14.08 -6.75 9.25
N VAL A 59 14.42 -7.46 8.17
CA VAL A 59 13.46 -7.96 7.19
C VAL A 59 13.53 -9.47 7.20
N ASP A 60 12.44 -10.11 7.60
CA ASP A 60 12.29 -11.55 7.56
C ASP A 60 11.58 -11.94 6.25
N GLU A 61 12.18 -12.82 5.47
CA GLU A 61 11.50 -13.47 4.35
C GLU A 61 10.82 -14.73 4.88
N ILE A 62 9.50 -14.79 4.74
CA ILE A 62 8.68 -15.91 5.18
C ILE A 62 8.03 -16.62 4.01
N SER A 63 7.64 -17.89 4.23
CA SER A 63 6.75 -18.64 3.35
C SER A 63 5.47 -18.98 4.08
N TYR A 64 4.34 -18.86 3.38
CA TYR A 64 3.04 -19.27 3.87
C TYR A 64 2.28 -20.04 2.79
N TYR A 65 1.44 -20.99 3.17
CA TYR A 65 0.65 -21.74 2.22
C TYR A 65 -0.59 -20.94 1.81
N SER A 66 -0.69 -20.61 0.52
CA SER A 66 -1.83 -19.91 -0.06
C SER A 66 -2.97 -20.90 -0.34
N LEU A 67 -4.12 -20.64 0.24
CA LEU A 67 -5.33 -21.41 -0.04
C LEU A 67 -5.92 -21.06 -1.41
N THR A 68 -5.66 -19.86 -1.93
CA THR A 68 -6.12 -19.41 -3.24
C THR A 68 -5.35 -20.07 -4.38
N THR A 69 -4.02 -20.16 -4.26
CA THR A 69 -3.18 -20.75 -5.30
C THR A 69 -2.85 -22.23 -5.07
N GLY A 70 -3.16 -22.75 -3.87
CA GLY A 70 -2.79 -24.14 -3.51
C GLY A 70 -1.28 -24.39 -3.45
N SER A 71 -0.48 -23.35 -3.19
CA SER A 71 0.97 -23.40 -3.23
C SER A 71 1.61 -22.51 -2.16
N GLU A 72 2.92 -22.74 -1.91
CA GLU A 72 3.71 -21.87 -1.05
C GLU A 72 3.92 -20.50 -1.72
N ARG A 73 3.67 -19.44 -0.96
CA ARG A 73 3.92 -18.06 -1.35
C ARG A 73 4.84 -17.38 -0.36
N LYS A 74 5.50 -16.33 -0.78
CA LYS A 74 6.44 -15.57 0.04
C LYS A 74 5.90 -14.21 0.42
N ALA A 75 6.35 -13.73 1.59
CA ALA A 75 6.16 -12.38 2.05
C ALA A 75 7.44 -11.88 2.73
N CYS A 76 7.60 -10.54 2.79
CA CYS A 76 8.61 -9.90 3.64
C CYS A 76 7.91 -9.27 4.84
N VAL A 77 8.43 -9.53 6.02
CA VAL A 77 8.00 -8.91 7.28
C VAL A 77 9.11 -7.98 7.75
N TYR A 78 8.79 -6.70 7.82
CA TYR A 78 9.71 -5.66 8.24
C TYR A 78 9.49 -5.37 9.71
N LEU A 79 10.45 -5.75 10.54
CA LEU A 79 10.41 -5.53 11.97
C LEU A 79 11.09 -4.20 12.31
N PRO A 80 10.51 -3.38 13.20
CA PRO A 80 11.14 -2.12 13.60
C PRO A 80 12.46 -2.37 14.35
N ARG A 81 13.29 -1.33 14.42
CA ARG A 81 14.45 -1.31 15.33
C ARG A 81 13.97 -1.62 16.75
N ASP A 82 14.75 -2.41 17.46
CA ASP A 82 14.47 -2.82 18.84
C ASP A 82 13.11 -3.58 18.98
N TYR A 83 12.72 -4.34 17.94
CA TYR A 83 11.56 -5.22 18.02
C TYR A 83 11.68 -6.14 19.25
N ASP A 84 10.64 -6.14 20.06
CA ASP A 84 10.55 -6.87 21.31
C ASP A 84 9.24 -7.67 21.36
N GLU A 85 9.35 -8.98 21.45
CA GLU A 85 8.20 -9.89 21.49
C GLU A 85 7.30 -9.69 22.71
N SER A 86 7.77 -9.01 23.75
CA SER A 86 6.94 -8.65 24.91
C SER A 86 6.03 -7.44 24.68
N GLN A 87 6.23 -6.72 23.58
CA GLN A 87 5.42 -5.59 23.13
C GLN A 87 4.51 -6.01 21.99
N SER A 88 3.55 -5.16 21.61
CA SER A 88 2.70 -5.39 20.46
C SER A 88 2.70 -4.18 19.52
N TYR A 89 2.73 -4.44 18.22
CA TYR A 89 2.91 -3.44 17.17
C TYR A 89 1.73 -3.40 16.22
N PRO A 90 1.28 -2.22 15.80
CA PRO A 90 0.34 -2.10 14.67
C PRO A 90 0.96 -2.67 13.40
N VAL A 91 0.12 -3.11 12.47
CA VAL A 91 0.56 -3.74 11.22
C VAL A 91 0.11 -2.95 10.01
N VAL A 92 1.01 -2.79 9.03
CA VAL A 92 0.72 -2.18 7.73
C VAL A 92 0.99 -3.21 6.63
N TYR A 93 -0.03 -3.62 5.89
CA TYR A 93 0.09 -4.49 4.72
C TYR A 93 0.37 -3.65 3.48
N LEU A 94 1.42 -4.01 2.71
CA LEU A 94 1.94 -3.23 1.58
C LEU A 94 1.75 -4.00 0.27
N LEU A 95 1.01 -3.41 -0.66
CA LEU A 95 0.59 -4.00 -1.92
C LEU A 95 1.32 -3.34 -3.11
N HIS A 96 2.08 -4.17 -3.84
CA HIS A 96 2.81 -3.71 -5.03
C HIS A 96 1.90 -3.45 -6.22
N GLY A 97 2.38 -2.67 -7.19
CA GLY A 97 1.73 -2.48 -8.49
C GLY A 97 1.95 -3.64 -9.46
N MET A 98 1.49 -3.48 -10.69
CA MET A 98 1.70 -4.46 -11.77
C MET A 98 3.18 -4.82 -11.91
N SER A 99 3.46 -6.09 -12.14
CA SER A 99 4.81 -6.67 -12.28
C SER A 99 5.70 -6.56 -11.04
N GLY A 100 5.13 -6.22 -9.89
CA GLY A 100 5.81 -6.22 -8.61
C GLY A 100 5.85 -7.61 -7.97
N SER A 101 6.40 -7.69 -6.77
CA SER A 101 6.50 -8.93 -6.00
C SER A 101 6.54 -8.64 -4.49
N TYR A 102 6.48 -9.70 -3.69
CA TYR A 102 6.61 -9.62 -2.23
C TYR A 102 7.83 -8.84 -1.75
N SER A 103 8.93 -8.82 -2.52
CA SER A 103 10.18 -8.17 -2.12
C SER A 103 10.33 -6.74 -2.66
N GLU A 104 9.34 -6.21 -3.36
CA GLU A 104 9.46 -4.89 -3.99
C GLU A 104 9.70 -3.77 -2.98
N TYR A 105 8.96 -3.78 -1.90
CA TYR A 105 9.10 -2.77 -0.85
C TYR A 105 10.45 -2.83 -0.13
N ASN A 106 11.07 -4.03 -0.04
CA ASN A 106 12.45 -4.16 0.41
C ASN A 106 13.43 -3.48 -0.55
N ARG A 107 13.24 -3.69 -1.85
CA ARG A 107 14.10 -3.12 -2.89
C ARG A 107 14.04 -1.58 -2.96
N ILE A 108 12.90 -0.99 -2.61
CA ILE A 108 12.72 0.47 -2.62
C ILE A 108 12.98 1.14 -1.26
N GLY A 109 13.44 0.39 -0.25
CA GLY A 109 13.88 0.94 1.02
C GLY A 109 12.78 1.22 2.04
N ALA A 110 11.68 0.46 2.03
CA ALA A 110 10.57 0.66 2.97
C ALA A 110 11.00 0.61 4.44
N LEU A 111 11.95 -0.26 4.78
CA LEU A 111 12.50 -0.33 6.14
C LEU A 111 13.14 0.99 6.56
N TYR A 112 13.90 1.61 5.65
CA TYR A 112 14.55 2.90 5.91
C TYR A 112 13.51 4.01 6.07
N VAL A 113 12.52 4.06 5.17
CA VAL A 113 11.40 5.04 5.26
C VAL A 113 10.69 4.94 6.60
N ALA A 114 10.34 3.73 7.03
CA ALA A 114 9.63 3.52 8.30
C ALA A 114 10.46 3.98 9.50
N GLN A 115 11.74 3.59 9.56
CA GLN A 115 12.60 3.96 10.67
C GLN A 115 12.93 5.45 10.67
N ASN A 116 13.20 6.04 9.50
CA ASN A 116 13.44 7.48 9.39
C ASN A 116 12.20 8.29 9.82
N ALA A 117 10.98 7.78 9.53
CA ALA A 117 9.75 8.41 10.01
C ALA A 117 9.58 8.32 11.53
N VAL A 118 9.98 7.21 12.14
CA VAL A 118 10.00 7.07 13.61
C VAL A 118 10.93 8.10 14.22
N ASP A 119 12.14 8.23 13.69
CA ASP A 119 13.18 9.09 14.24
C ASP A 119 12.88 10.60 14.00
N ASP A 120 12.48 10.97 12.79
CA ASP A 120 12.28 12.37 12.42
C ASP A 120 10.97 12.96 12.97
N TYR A 121 9.92 12.15 13.03
CA TYR A 121 8.57 12.62 13.38
C TYR A 121 8.04 12.04 14.71
N ASN A 122 8.88 11.35 15.48
CA ASN A 122 8.50 10.69 16.74
C ASN A 122 7.24 9.84 16.58
N ARG A 123 7.22 8.99 15.53
CA ARG A 123 6.12 8.08 15.25
C ARG A 123 6.28 6.78 16.01
N ASN A 124 5.16 6.09 16.24
CA ASN A 124 5.22 4.75 16.81
C ASN A 124 5.77 3.77 15.78
N PRO A 125 6.63 2.82 16.20
CA PRO A 125 7.09 1.76 15.34
C PRO A 125 5.94 0.84 14.92
N VAL A 126 6.01 0.31 13.70
CA VAL A 126 5.02 -0.60 13.12
C VAL A 126 5.71 -1.82 12.54
N ILE A 127 5.01 -2.94 12.46
CA ILE A 127 5.38 -4.06 11.59
C ILE A 127 4.80 -3.75 10.21
N MET A 128 5.60 -3.94 9.15
CA MET A 128 5.08 -3.90 7.78
C MET A 128 5.18 -5.28 7.15
N VAL A 129 4.22 -5.60 6.28
CA VAL A 129 4.17 -6.90 5.59
C VAL A 129 3.93 -6.65 4.11
N SER A 130 4.87 -7.05 3.25
CA SER A 130 4.66 -7.04 1.81
C SER A 130 4.59 -8.46 1.25
N PHE A 131 3.71 -8.67 0.31
CA PHE A 131 3.44 -9.98 -0.28
C PHE A 131 3.14 -9.82 -1.77
N THR A 132 3.16 -10.93 -2.54
CA THR A 132 2.77 -10.88 -3.94
C THR A 132 1.25 -10.82 -4.04
N VAL A 133 0.72 -9.74 -4.62
CA VAL A 133 -0.73 -9.49 -4.74
C VAL A 133 -1.34 -10.33 -5.85
N PHE A 134 -0.70 -10.38 -7.02
CA PHE A 134 -1.17 -11.17 -8.15
C PHE A 134 -1.30 -12.65 -7.76
N THR A 135 -2.50 -13.22 -7.94
CA THR A 135 -2.81 -14.61 -7.61
C THR A 135 -3.32 -15.33 -8.85
N ASP A 136 -2.54 -16.29 -9.31
CA ASP A 136 -2.95 -17.19 -10.37
C ASP A 136 -2.62 -18.64 -9.99
N ALA A 137 -3.67 -19.46 -9.81
CA ALA A 137 -3.54 -20.86 -9.47
C ALA A 137 -3.01 -21.70 -10.65
N ASP A 138 -3.21 -21.23 -11.87
CA ASP A 138 -2.84 -21.94 -13.09
C ASP A 138 -1.40 -21.63 -13.54
N GLY A 139 -0.71 -20.72 -12.85
CA GLY A 139 0.68 -20.36 -13.11
C GLY A 139 0.90 -19.44 -14.31
N GLY A 140 -0.15 -18.73 -14.74
CA GLY A 140 -0.07 -17.69 -15.76
C GLY A 140 0.69 -16.46 -15.27
N GLN A 141 1.03 -15.58 -16.21
CA GLN A 141 1.70 -14.31 -15.95
C GLN A 141 0.74 -13.15 -16.18
N GLU A 142 0.98 -12.01 -15.54
CA GLU A 142 0.15 -10.82 -15.71
C GLU A 142 -0.06 -10.39 -17.16
N SER A 143 0.95 -10.62 -18.02
CA SER A 143 0.89 -10.32 -19.47
C SER A 143 -0.07 -11.22 -20.26
N ASP A 144 -0.55 -12.29 -19.68
CA ASP A 144 -1.43 -13.26 -20.34
C ASP A 144 -2.90 -12.83 -20.29
N TYR A 145 -3.22 -11.81 -19.49
CA TYR A 145 -4.58 -11.38 -19.16
C TYR A 145 -4.90 -9.98 -19.71
N ASP A 146 -6.13 -9.79 -20.11
CA ASP A 146 -6.65 -8.44 -20.31
C ASP A 146 -6.83 -7.73 -18.96
N PHE A 147 -7.17 -6.44 -18.98
CA PHE A 147 -7.24 -5.64 -17.76
C PHE A 147 -8.32 -6.16 -16.78
N SER A 148 -9.44 -6.64 -17.28
CA SER A 148 -10.53 -7.15 -16.44
C SER A 148 -10.15 -8.48 -15.79
N GLU A 149 -9.56 -9.37 -16.56
CA GLU A 149 -9.05 -10.65 -16.06
C GLU A 149 -7.91 -10.44 -15.05
N LEU A 150 -6.99 -9.51 -15.37
CA LEU A 150 -5.87 -9.15 -14.49
C LEU A 150 -6.37 -8.63 -13.13
N THR A 151 -7.33 -7.72 -13.13
CA THR A 151 -7.90 -7.20 -11.86
C THR A 151 -8.57 -8.29 -11.05
N ALA A 152 -9.28 -9.22 -11.69
CA ALA A 152 -9.86 -10.38 -11.00
C ALA A 152 -8.80 -11.29 -10.35
N LYS A 153 -7.61 -11.42 -10.98
CA LYS A 153 -6.48 -12.16 -10.38
C LYS A 153 -5.85 -11.41 -9.19
N TYR A 154 -5.91 -10.09 -9.20
CA TYR A 154 -5.51 -9.28 -8.05
C TYR A 154 -6.56 -9.39 -6.93
N ASP A 155 -7.85 -9.23 -7.23
CA ASP A 155 -8.95 -9.35 -6.26
C ASP A 155 -8.94 -10.72 -5.54
N ALA A 156 -8.52 -11.77 -6.22
CA ALA A 156 -8.42 -13.11 -5.64
C ALA A 156 -7.45 -13.23 -4.45
N CYS A 157 -6.54 -12.25 -4.25
CA CYS A 157 -5.68 -12.22 -3.07
C CYS A 157 -6.45 -11.98 -1.77
N GLU A 158 -7.68 -11.44 -1.85
CA GLU A 158 -8.55 -11.19 -0.70
C GLU A 158 -8.63 -12.39 0.23
N TYR A 159 -8.91 -13.56 -0.34
CA TYR A 159 -9.08 -14.78 0.45
C TYR A 159 -7.80 -15.15 1.22
N ASP A 160 -6.64 -15.04 0.57
CA ASP A 160 -5.35 -15.33 1.20
C ASP A 160 -5.01 -14.31 2.29
N VAL A 161 -5.22 -13.02 2.00
CA VAL A 161 -4.91 -11.97 2.96
C VAL A 161 -5.70 -12.15 4.25
N ILE A 162 -7.00 -12.38 4.13
CA ILE A 162 -7.91 -12.44 5.28
C ILE A 162 -7.80 -13.78 6.02
N ASN A 163 -7.72 -14.90 5.29
CA ASN A 163 -7.85 -16.21 5.91
C ASN A 163 -6.53 -16.93 6.14
N THR A 164 -5.42 -16.41 5.58
CA THR A 164 -4.12 -17.07 5.69
C THR A 164 -3.03 -16.11 6.17
N LEU A 165 -2.76 -15.02 5.45
CA LEU A 165 -1.61 -14.15 5.73
C LEU A 165 -1.78 -13.40 7.06
N ILE A 166 -2.90 -12.72 7.28
CA ILE A 166 -3.17 -11.99 8.54
C ILE A 166 -3.13 -12.93 9.75
N PRO A 167 -3.82 -14.10 9.74
CA PRO A 167 -3.70 -15.08 10.82
C PRO A 167 -2.26 -15.55 11.05
N TYR A 168 -1.52 -15.86 9.98
CA TYR A 168 -0.12 -16.28 10.08
C TYR A 168 0.75 -15.20 10.75
N ILE A 169 0.63 -13.96 10.33
CA ILE A 169 1.39 -12.84 10.91
C ILE A 169 1.04 -12.64 12.38
N ASN A 170 -0.24 -12.73 12.74
CA ASN A 170 -0.67 -12.59 14.12
C ASN A 170 -0.22 -13.74 15.04
N GLU A 171 0.00 -14.94 14.47
CA GLU A 171 0.49 -16.11 15.22
C GLU A 171 2.01 -16.05 15.44
N HIS A 172 2.77 -15.52 14.48
CA HIS A 172 4.23 -15.61 14.48
C HIS A 172 4.94 -14.32 14.93
N TYR A 173 4.23 -13.20 14.98
CA TYR A 173 4.79 -11.90 15.35
C TYR A 173 3.92 -11.22 16.42
N SER A 174 4.55 -10.39 17.23
CA SER A 174 3.86 -9.65 18.29
C SER A 174 3.04 -8.49 17.75
N THR A 175 1.95 -8.82 17.07
CA THR A 175 1.03 -7.84 16.48
C THR A 175 0.03 -7.32 17.51
N ARG A 176 -0.38 -6.07 17.32
CA ARG A 176 -1.56 -5.50 17.97
C ARG A 176 -2.74 -5.68 17.03
N THR A 177 -3.64 -6.56 17.39
CA THR A 177 -4.82 -6.89 16.57
C THR A 177 -5.91 -5.82 16.67
N GLY A 178 -6.91 -5.91 15.78
CA GLY A 178 -8.04 -4.99 15.69
C GLY A 178 -7.86 -3.96 14.57
N ARG A 179 -8.99 -3.55 14.00
CA ARG A 179 -9.02 -2.64 12.84
C ARG A 179 -8.29 -1.31 13.09
N GLU A 180 -8.31 -0.82 14.32
CA GLU A 180 -7.63 0.42 14.73
C GLU A 180 -6.10 0.29 14.78
N ASN A 181 -5.58 -0.92 14.62
CA ASN A 181 -4.15 -1.23 14.59
C ASN A 181 -3.70 -1.86 13.26
N THR A 182 -4.61 -1.98 12.29
CA THR A 182 -4.34 -2.63 11.00
C THR A 182 -4.58 -1.66 9.86
N ALA A 183 -3.55 -1.45 9.06
CA ALA A 183 -3.57 -0.62 7.86
C ALA A 183 -3.24 -1.44 6.63
N ILE A 184 -3.75 -0.99 5.47
CA ILE A 184 -3.40 -1.52 4.17
C ILE A 184 -3.02 -0.36 3.24
N ALA A 185 -1.95 -0.52 2.47
CA ALA A 185 -1.52 0.54 1.55
C ALA A 185 -0.87 -0.04 0.31
N GLY A 186 -0.99 0.66 -0.81
CA GLY A 186 -0.38 0.22 -2.05
C GLY A 186 -0.39 1.29 -3.13
N TYR A 187 0.26 1.02 -4.25
CA TYR A 187 0.32 1.94 -5.37
C TYR A 187 -0.13 1.27 -6.67
N SER A 188 -0.64 2.06 -7.62
CA SER A 188 -1.14 1.58 -8.92
C SER A 188 -2.23 0.49 -8.74
N LEU A 189 -2.06 -0.72 -9.28
CA LEU A 189 -2.97 -1.85 -9.02
C LEU A 189 -3.03 -2.21 -7.53
N GLY A 190 -1.91 -2.18 -6.80
CA GLY A 190 -1.91 -2.40 -5.36
C GLY A 190 -2.66 -1.31 -4.59
N GLY A 191 -2.68 -0.06 -5.11
CA GLY A 191 -3.49 1.02 -4.55
C GLY A 191 -4.98 0.76 -4.75
N ARG A 192 -5.39 0.30 -5.94
CA ARG A 192 -6.77 -0.16 -6.20
C ARG A 192 -7.14 -1.28 -5.25
N GLU A 193 -6.28 -2.27 -5.13
CA GLU A 193 -6.51 -3.44 -4.30
C GLU A 193 -6.62 -3.09 -2.81
N SER A 194 -5.81 -2.13 -2.35
CA SER A 194 -5.91 -1.62 -0.98
C SER A 194 -7.28 -1.01 -0.69
N LEU A 195 -7.86 -0.26 -1.65
CA LEU A 195 -9.23 0.26 -1.52
C LEU A 195 -10.25 -0.87 -1.53
N PHE A 196 -10.13 -1.83 -2.45
CA PHE A 196 -11.02 -2.98 -2.55
C PHE A 196 -11.07 -3.75 -1.23
N LEU A 197 -9.91 -4.18 -0.71
CA LEU A 197 -9.81 -4.93 0.55
C LEU A 197 -10.32 -4.12 1.75
N CYS A 198 -10.01 -2.83 1.83
CA CYS A 198 -10.47 -2.00 2.94
C CYS A 198 -11.99 -1.83 2.94
N PHE A 199 -12.62 -1.70 1.78
CA PHE A 199 -14.07 -1.57 1.68
C PHE A 199 -14.80 -2.91 1.86
N ALA A 200 -14.19 -4.01 1.39
CA ALA A 200 -14.74 -5.35 1.60
C ALA A 200 -14.66 -5.79 3.08
N HIS A 201 -13.58 -5.38 3.78
CA HIS A 201 -13.30 -5.79 5.16
C HIS A 201 -13.09 -4.59 6.10
N PRO A 202 -14.11 -3.73 6.30
CA PRO A 202 -14.00 -2.57 7.17
C PRO A 202 -13.86 -2.92 8.66
N ASP A 203 -14.12 -4.16 9.02
CA ASP A 203 -13.90 -4.74 10.35
C ASP A 203 -12.44 -5.16 10.59
N VAL A 204 -11.66 -5.36 9.50
CA VAL A 204 -10.23 -5.73 9.57
C VAL A 204 -9.33 -4.52 9.42
N PHE A 205 -9.59 -3.67 8.44
CA PHE A 205 -8.74 -2.52 8.13
C PHE A 205 -9.36 -1.21 8.62
N GLY A 206 -8.64 -0.51 9.51
CA GLY A 206 -9.02 0.82 10.00
C GLY A 206 -8.48 1.96 9.16
N TYR A 207 -7.43 1.69 8.36
CA TYR A 207 -6.72 2.72 7.57
C TYR A 207 -6.37 2.17 6.20
N VAL A 208 -6.49 3.03 5.19
CA VAL A 208 -6.08 2.72 3.81
C VAL A 208 -5.23 3.83 3.22
N GLY A 209 -4.15 3.44 2.54
CA GLY A 209 -3.30 4.33 1.73
C GLY A 209 -3.30 3.89 0.27
N ALA A 210 -3.95 4.65 -0.61
CA ALA A 210 -4.00 4.35 -2.04
C ALA A 210 -3.22 5.40 -2.84
N PHE A 211 -2.05 5.03 -3.36
CA PHE A 211 -1.15 5.92 -4.08
C PHE A 211 -1.30 5.72 -5.59
N ALA A 212 -1.78 6.76 -6.30
CA ALA A 212 -2.09 6.70 -7.72
C ALA A 212 -2.86 5.41 -8.12
N PRO A 213 -3.98 5.11 -7.44
CA PRO A 213 -4.70 3.85 -7.66
C PRO A 213 -5.26 3.80 -9.08
N VAL A 214 -5.26 2.61 -9.65
CA VAL A 214 -6.00 2.35 -10.89
C VAL A 214 -7.50 2.33 -10.58
N GLY A 215 -8.33 2.81 -11.51
CA GLY A 215 -9.79 2.80 -11.35
C GLY A 215 -10.40 1.39 -11.32
N GLY A 216 -11.72 1.31 -11.06
CA GLY A 216 -12.47 0.06 -11.15
C GLY A 216 -12.57 -0.73 -9.83
N VAL A 217 -12.54 -0.05 -8.69
CA VAL A 217 -12.83 -0.67 -7.38
C VAL A 217 -14.32 -0.98 -7.23
N VAL A 218 -15.15 -0.09 -7.75
CA VAL A 218 -16.61 -0.26 -7.83
C VAL A 218 -17.07 -0.03 -9.26
N ASP A 219 -18.16 -0.70 -9.64
CA ASP A 219 -18.74 -0.53 -10.97
C ASP A 219 -19.09 0.95 -11.19
N THR A 220 -18.66 1.51 -12.32
CA THR A 220 -18.89 2.92 -12.66
C THR A 220 -20.38 3.32 -12.63
N CYS A 221 -21.26 2.36 -12.84
CA CYS A 221 -22.70 2.58 -12.71
C CYS A 221 -23.15 2.89 -11.28
N LEU A 222 -22.47 2.36 -10.28
CA LEU A 222 -22.78 2.61 -8.87
C LEU A 222 -22.29 3.99 -8.39
N LEU A 223 -21.21 4.51 -8.98
CA LEU A 223 -20.67 5.84 -8.65
C LEU A 223 -21.60 6.98 -9.12
N TYR A 224 -22.41 6.75 -10.15
CA TYR A 224 -23.32 7.76 -10.70
C TYR A 224 -24.77 7.67 -10.19
N THR A 225 -25.11 6.61 -9.45
CA THR A 225 -26.48 6.38 -8.96
C THR A 225 -26.67 6.57 -7.46
N SER A 226 -25.58 6.76 -6.70
CA SER A 226 -25.69 7.07 -5.28
C SER A 226 -25.58 8.56 -5.05
N ASP A 227 -26.69 9.18 -4.71
CA ASP A 227 -26.79 10.52 -4.08
C ASP A 227 -26.04 10.57 -2.71
N ALA A 228 -25.38 9.48 -2.35
CA ALA A 228 -24.64 9.33 -1.10
C ALA A 228 -23.37 10.20 -1.02
N ALA A 229 -22.92 10.79 -2.13
CA ALA A 229 -21.82 11.74 -2.12
C ALA A 229 -22.23 13.12 -1.55
N ASP A 230 -23.50 13.47 -1.61
CA ASP A 230 -24.00 14.73 -1.08
C ASP A 230 -24.29 14.66 0.43
N ASP A 231 -24.54 13.46 0.98
CA ASP A 231 -24.81 13.27 2.41
C ASP A 231 -23.54 13.24 3.28
N LEU A 232 -22.35 13.13 2.68
CA LEU A 232 -21.06 13.14 3.39
C LEU A 232 -20.43 14.54 3.51
N ILE A 233 -21.04 15.57 2.95
CA ILE A 233 -20.58 16.98 3.06
C ILE A 233 -21.60 17.82 3.85
N GLY A 234 -22.44 17.19 4.61
CA GLY A 234 -23.35 17.85 5.52
C GLY A 234 -22.63 18.20 6.84
N VAL A 235 -21.87 19.30 6.86
CA VAL A 235 -21.74 20.30 7.95
C VAL A 235 -21.11 21.55 7.39
#